data_44473c1c52a4a86c46606c31b8aacb78
#
_entry.id   44473c1c52a4a86c46606c31b8aacb78
#
_cell.length_a   1.000
_cell.length_b   1.000
_cell.length_c   1.000
_cell.angle_alpha   90.00
_cell.angle_beta   90.00
_cell.angle_gamma   90.00
#
_symmetry.space_group_name_H-M   'P 1'
#
loop_
_entity.id
_entity.type
_entity.pdbx_description
1 polymer ?
#
loop_
_entity_poly.entity_id
_entity_poly.type
_entity_poly.pdbx_seq_one_letter_code
_entity_poly.pdbx_strand_id
1 'polypeptide(L)'
;MKLSNILLTGALSFTSLQAYADLATAQKIADKYAAIAKTVDPSYAGLSVEDGKAFFNREVIQFKGDKKNPGKAIACASCHTANPADSGRHIVTHKPIRPLSPAVNPKRFNDIENVENKFTKHCKEVVGSDCSPQEKANYVAYVMTEATPSKK
;
A
#
# COMPACT_ATOMS: atom_id res chain seq x y z
N MET A 1 -62.27 -7.45 12.38
CA MET A 1 -61.23 -6.60 11.79
C MET A 1 -59.92 -6.86 12.54
N LYS A 2 -58.95 -7.54 11.91
CA LYS A 2 -57.60 -7.79 12.49
C LYS A 2 -56.62 -6.83 11.83
N LEU A 3 -56.07 -5.92 12.61
CA LEU A 3 -54.96 -5.05 12.17
C LEU A 3 -53.67 -5.85 12.28
N SER A 4 -53.03 -6.12 11.15
CA SER A 4 -51.67 -6.67 11.07
C SER A 4 -50.67 -5.52 11.15
N ASN A 5 -49.89 -5.49 12.23
CA ASN A 5 -48.72 -4.61 12.37
C ASN A 5 -47.55 -5.17 11.52
N ILE A 6 -47.19 -4.47 10.47
CA ILE A 6 -45.96 -4.74 9.71
C ILE A 6 -44.85 -3.98 10.38
N LEU A 7 -43.98 -4.71 11.08
CA LEU A 7 -42.69 -4.18 11.60
C LEU A 7 -41.69 -4.14 10.42
N LEU A 8 -41.42 -2.94 9.94
CA LEU A 8 -40.40 -2.69 8.92
C LEU A 8 -39.02 -2.57 9.64
N THR A 9 -38.25 -3.67 9.68
CA THR A 9 -36.89 -3.68 10.18
C THR A 9 -35.97 -3.09 9.13
N GLY A 10 -35.61 -1.82 9.29
CA GLY A 10 -34.58 -1.16 8.50
C GLY A 10 -33.19 -1.65 8.92
N ALA A 11 -32.57 -2.50 8.11
CA ALA A 11 -31.16 -2.84 8.24
C ALA A 11 -30.32 -1.66 7.72
N LEU A 12 -29.82 -0.81 8.64
CA LEU A 12 -28.85 0.22 8.29
C LEU A 12 -27.50 -0.44 7.98
N SER A 13 -27.05 -0.29 6.75
CA SER A 13 -25.73 -0.74 6.29
C SER A 13 -24.63 0.18 6.84
N PHE A 14 -23.98 -0.21 7.94
CA PHE A 14 -22.88 0.54 8.60
C PHE A 14 -21.50 0.31 7.98
N THR A 15 -21.36 -0.42 6.87
CA THR A 15 -20.08 -0.85 6.32
C THR A 15 -19.34 0.20 5.49
N SER A 16 -20.00 1.26 5.03
CA SER A 16 -19.40 2.26 4.13
C SER A 16 -18.51 3.30 4.84
N LEU A 17 -18.82 3.67 6.07
CA LEU A 17 -18.14 4.75 6.79
C LEU A 17 -16.69 4.42 7.19
N GLN A 18 -16.38 3.17 7.50
CA GLN A 18 -15.01 2.77 7.90
C GLN A 18 -14.03 2.81 6.72
N ALA A 19 -14.43 2.36 5.53
CA ALA A 19 -13.57 2.39 4.35
C ALA A 19 -13.17 3.83 3.96
N TYR A 20 -14.04 4.81 4.14
CA TYR A 20 -13.73 6.22 3.91
C TYR A 20 -12.73 6.79 4.92
N ALA A 21 -12.83 6.41 6.19
CA ALA A 21 -11.92 6.89 7.23
C ALA A 21 -10.48 6.40 6.99
N ASP A 22 -10.32 5.17 6.53
CA ASP A 22 -9.01 4.54 6.31
C ASP A 22 -8.32 5.08 5.04
N LEU A 23 -9.11 5.37 3.99
CA LEU A 23 -8.60 6.07 2.80
C LEU A 23 -8.18 7.50 3.15
N ALA A 24 -8.95 8.21 3.97
CA ALA A 24 -8.59 9.56 4.42
C ALA A 24 -7.30 9.57 5.25
N THR A 25 -7.04 8.54 6.05
CA THR A 25 -5.79 8.41 6.81
C THR A 25 -4.62 8.09 5.88
N ALA A 26 -4.80 7.20 4.91
CA ALA A 26 -3.78 6.92 3.89
C ALA A 26 -3.45 8.18 3.08
N GLN A 27 -4.47 8.97 2.70
CA GLN A 27 -4.26 10.24 2.00
C GLN A 27 -3.41 11.21 2.81
N LYS A 28 -3.70 11.39 4.12
CA LYS A 28 -2.89 12.24 5.01
C LYS A 28 -1.42 11.78 5.07
N ILE A 29 -1.17 10.49 5.02
CA ILE A 29 0.19 9.93 4.99
C ILE A 29 0.87 10.24 3.65
N ALA A 30 0.17 10.07 2.52
CA ALA A 30 0.68 10.44 1.21
C ALA A 30 1.02 11.93 1.15
N ASP A 31 0.13 12.80 1.63
CA ASP A 31 0.31 14.25 1.66
C ASP A 31 1.51 14.66 2.54
N LYS A 32 1.70 13.99 3.69
CA LYS A 32 2.86 14.22 4.55
C LYS A 32 4.17 13.91 3.82
N TYR A 33 4.26 12.78 3.14
CA TYR A 33 5.45 12.45 2.36
C TYR A 33 5.65 13.38 1.16
N ALA A 34 4.56 13.77 0.50
CA ALA A 34 4.59 14.73 -0.60
C ALA A 34 5.11 16.11 -0.14
N ALA A 35 4.70 16.57 1.05
CA ALA A 35 5.23 17.80 1.63
C ALA A 35 6.74 17.71 1.92
N ILE A 36 7.20 16.58 2.47
CA ILE A 36 8.63 16.34 2.69
C ILE A 36 9.37 16.27 1.34
N ALA A 37 8.81 15.55 0.35
CA ALA A 37 9.38 15.47 -0.99
C ALA A 37 9.57 16.84 -1.62
N LYS A 38 8.58 17.72 -1.50
CA LYS A 38 8.65 19.10 -1.99
C LYS A 38 9.72 19.95 -1.30
N THR A 39 9.98 19.68 -0.02
CA THR A 39 11.06 20.35 0.74
C THR A 39 12.44 19.89 0.27
N VAL A 40 12.58 18.59 -0.03
CA VAL A 40 13.85 17.99 -0.49
C VAL A 40 14.12 18.30 -1.97
N ASP A 41 13.07 18.26 -2.79
CA ASP A 41 13.10 18.55 -4.22
C ASP A 41 12.01 19.55 -4.58
N PRO A 42 12.32 20.84 -4.72
CA PRO A 42 11.36 21.86 -5.12
C PRO A 42 10.71 21.63 -6.49
N SER A 43 11.32 20.80 -7.35
CA SER A 43 10.74 20.43 -8.66
C SER A 43 9.69 19.31 -8.58
N TYR A 44 9.53 18.67 -7.43
CA TYR A 44 8.53 17.60 -7.24
C TYR A 44 7.11 18.11 -7.57
N ALA A 45 6.50 17.49 -8.58
CA ALA A 45 5.21 17.92 -9.14
C ALA A 45 3.98 17.51 -8.30
N GLY A 46 4.16 16.68 -7.27
CA GLY A 46 3.08 16.15 -6.43
C GLY A 46 2.88 14.64 -6.57
N LEU A 47 1.78 14.15 -6.02
CA LEU A 47 1.45 12.71 -6.03
C LEU A 47 1.25 12.20 -7.46
N SER A 48 1.89 11.08 -7.78
CA SER A 48 1.76 10.36 -9.05
C SER A 48 1.44 8.89 -8.78
N VAL A 49 0.26 8.47 -9.18
CA VAL A 49 -0.18 7.06 -9.11
C VAL A 49 0.66 6.21 -10.06
N GLU A 50 0.98 6.74 -11.24
CA GLU A 50 1.77 6.05 -12.26
C GLU A 50 3.19 5.77 -11.77
N ASP A 51 3.88 6.80 -11.23
CA ASP A 51 5.20 6.63 -10.64
C ASP A 51 5.17 5.68 -9.43
N GLY A 52 4.12 5.73 -8.63
CA GLY A 52 3.90 4.81 -7.53
C GLY A 52 3.78 3.37 -7.99
N LYS A 53 3.05 3.13 -9.08
CA LYS A 53 2.92 1.82 -9.73
C LYS A 53 4.24 1.37 -10.34
N ALA A 54 4.96 2.26 -11.00
CA ALA A 54 6.28 1.98 -11.56
C ALA A 54 7.27 1.60 -10.44
N PHE A 55 7.31 2.37 -9.36
CA PHE A 55 8.13 2.07 -8.19
C PHE A 55 7.79 0.72 -7.55
N PHE A 56 6.48 0.41 -7.38
CA PHE A 56 6.00 -0.85 -6.79
C PHE A 56 6.44 -2.09 -7.58
N ASN A 57 6.52 -1.96 -8.91
CA ASN A 57 6.90 -3.05 -9.81
C ASN A 57 8.38 -3.01 -10.22
N ARG A 58 9.15 -2.02 -9.77
CA ARG A 58 10.56 -1.87 -10.11
C ARG A 58 11.38 -3.00 -9.52
N GLU A 59 11.92 -3.84 -10.38
CA GLU A 59 12.82 -4.92 -10.00
C GLU A 59 14.23 -4.40 -9.69
N VAL A 60 14.78 -4.84 -8.58
CA VAL A 60 16.13 -4.50 -8.15
C VAL A 60 16.89 -5.78 -7.81
N ILE A 61 18.10 -5.92 -8.36
CA ILE A 61 19.02 -6.97 -7.99
C ILE A 61 19.84 -6.48 -6.81
N GLN A 62 19.61 -7.06 -5.64
CA GLN A 62 20.43 -6.76 -4.48
C GLN A 62 21.69 -7.62 -4.49
N PHE A 63 22.84 -6.96 -4.50
CA PHE A 63 24.12 -7.62 -4.31
C PHE A 63 24.27 -8.11 -2.87
N LYS A 64 24.06 -9.39 -2.64
CA LYS A 64 24.47 -10.05 -1.38
C LYS A 64 25.81 -10.74 -1.60
N GLY A 65 26.88 -9.95 -1.72
CA GLY A 65 28.25 -10.40 -1.42
C GLY A 65 29.04 -11.08 -2.51
N ASP A 66 28.48 -11.52 -3.65
CA ASP A 66 29.24 -12.18 -4.71
C ASP A 66 28.87 -11.64 -6.11
N LYS A 67 29.86 -11.03 -6.81
CA LYS A 67 29.68 -10.55 -8.18
C LYS A 67 29.37 -11.67 -9.18
N LYS A 68 29.76 -12.91 -8.85
CA LYS A 68 29.53 -14.10 -9.72
C LYS A 68 28.14 -14.68 -9.57
N ASN A 69 27.46 -14.40 -8.43
CA ASN A 69 26.09 -14.83 -8.17
C ASN A 69 25.26 -13.63 -7.72
N PRO A 70 24.85 -12.75 -8.67
CA PRO A 70 23.94 -11.67 -8.34
C PRO A 70 22.63 -12.25 -7.79
N GLY A 71 22.12 -11.64 -6.74
CA GLY A 71 20.82 -12.04 -6.18
C GLY A 71 19.71 -11.99 -7.22
N LYS A 72 18.60 -12.66 -6.95
CA LYS A 72 17.41 -12.58 -7.80
C LYS A 72 16.85 -11.16 -7.80
N ALA A 73 16.45 -10.67 -8.98
CA ALA A 73 15.70 -9.42 -9.08
C ALA A 73 14.37 -9.54 -8.32
N ILE A 74 14.10 -8.60 -7.43
CA ILE A 74 12.87 -8.53 -6.63
C ILE A 74 12.26 -7.13 -6.68
N ALA A 75 10.95 -7.07 -6.59
CA ALA A 75 10.15 -5.85 -6.48
C ALA A 75 9.22 -5.96 -5.26
N CYS A 76 8.54 -4.87 -4.87
CA CYS A 76 7.45 -4.94 -3.88
C CYS A 76 6.38 -5.96 -4.33
N ALA A 77 6.04 -5.94 -5.61
CA ALA A 77 5.09 -6.87 -6.24
C ALA A 77 5.49 -8.34 -6.12
N SER A 78 6.79 -8.67 -5.97
CA SER A 78 7.24 -10.07 -5.84
C SER A 78 6.67 -10.77 -4.61
N CYS A 79 6.39 -10.02 -3.52
CA CYS A 79 5.74 -10.54 -2.32
C CYS A 79 4.27 -10.14 -2.23
N HIS A 80 3.91 -8.97 -2.77
CA HIS A 80 2.59 -8.34 -2.59
C HIS A 80 1.67 -8.51 -3.80
N THR A 81 2.07 -9.28 -4.81
CA THR A 81 1.40 -9.43 -6.13
C THR A 81 1.38 -8.12 -6.94
N ALA A 82 0.97 -8.20 -8.20
CA ALA A 82 0.85 -7.01 -9.06
C ALA A 82 -0.34 -6.12 -8.68
N ASN A 83 -1.33 -6.68 -7.97
CA ASN A 83 -2.48 -5.93 -7.46
C ASN A 83 -2.39 -5.80 -5.93
N PRO A 84 -2.14 -4.60 -5.37
CA PRO A 84 -2.07 -4.35 -3.93
C PRO A 84 -3.32 -4.72 -3.12
N ALA A 85 -4.47 -4.92 -3.76
CA ALA A 85 -5.69 -5.40 -3.12
C ALA A 85 -5.70 -6.92 -2.87
N ASP A 86 -4.77 -7.67 -3.48
CA ASP A 86 -4.64 -9.11 -3.27
C ASP A 86 -3.81 -9.44 -2.02
N SER A 87 -4.09 -10.61 -1.45
CA SER A 87 -3.21 -11.20 -0.45
C SER A 87 -1.93 -11.70 -1.12
N GLY A 88 -0.79 -11.26 -0.59
CA GLY A 88 0.53 -11.67 -1.06
C GLY A 88 1.08 -12.90 -0.32
N ARG A 89 2.33 -13.23 -0.64
CA ARG A 89 3.09 -14.31 -0.01
C ARG A 89 4.58 -13.98 -0.01
N HIS A 90 5.21 -14.11 1.14
CA HIS A 90 6.64 -13.86 1.27
C HIS A 90 7.44 -14.88 0.42
N ILE A 91 8.32 -14.39 -0.47
CA ILE A 91 9.02 -15.23 -1.47
C ILE A 91 9.97 -16.27 -0.88
N VAL A 92 10.45 -16.05 0.36
CA VAL A 92 11.38 -16.99 1.04
C VAL A 92 10.65 -17.86 2.05
N THR A 93 9.86 -17.26 2.96
CA THR A 93 9.23 -17.99 4.07
C THR A 93 7.87 -18.55 3.70
N HIS A 94 7.32 -18.18 2.56
CA HIS A 94 5.98 -18.52 2.07
C HIS A 94 4.82 -18.15 3.02
N LYS A 95 5.09 -17.31 4.03
CA LYS A 95 4.06 -16.81 4.94
C LYS A 95 3.09 -15.89 4.17
N PRO A 96 1.77 -15.99 4.44
CA PRO A 96 0.79 -15.12 3.82
C PRO A 96 0.99 -13.68 4.27
N ILE A 97 0.76 -12.74 3.36
CA ILE A 97 0.84 -11.30 3.60
C ILE A 97 -0.54 -10.70 3.32
N ARG A 98 -1.03 -9.87 4.23
CA ARG A 98 -2.30 -9.17 4.04
C ARG A 98 -2.21 -8.14 2.92
N PRO A 99 -3.33 -7.83 2.24
CA PRO A 99 -3.40 -6.78 1.23
C PRO A 99 -2.78 -5.46 1.69
N LEU A 100 -2.20 -4.72 0.75
CA LEU A 100 -1.65 -3.39 0.99
C LEU A 100 -2.70 -2.30 0.84
N SER A 101 -3.68 -2.50 -0.04
CA SER A 101 -4.75 -1.53 -0.27
C SER A 101 -5.54 -1.25 1.01
N PRO A 102 -5.71 0.02 1.42
CA PRO A 102 -6.54 0.40 2.57
C PRO A 102 -8.02 0.10 2.35
N ALA A 103 -8.50 0.04 1.11
CA ALA A 103 -9.88 -0.34 0.80
C ALA A 103 -10.22 -1.78 1.20
N VAL A 104 -9.22 -2.68 1.19
CA VAL A 104 -9.37 -4.11 1.52
C VAL A 104 -8.80 -4.44 2.90
N ASN A 105 -7.82 -3.67 3.35
CA ASN A 105 -7.17 -3.82 4.65
C ASN A 105 -7.17 -2.49 5.40
N PRO A 106 -8.29 -2.13 6.04
CA PRO A 106 -8.53 -0.83 6.64
C PRO A 106 -7.47 -0.37 7.64
N LYS A 107 -6.85 -1.31 8.36
CA LYS A 107 -5.83 -0.99 9.37
C LYS A 107 -4.44 -0.73 8.80
N ARG A 108 -4.28 -0.73 7.46
CA ARG A 108 -2.96 -0.70 6.83
C ARG A 108 -2.21 0.62 7.08
N PHE A 109 -2.91 1.74 7.09
CA PHE A 109 -2.34 3.09 7.19
C PHE A 109 -2.83 3.87 8.42
N ASN A 110 -3.36 3.20 9.45
CA ASN A 110 -3.90 3.88 10.63
C ASN A 110 -2.83 4.35 11.63
N ASP A 111 -1.58 3.96 11.45
CA ASP A 111 -0.46 4.29 12.33
C ASP A 111 0.77 4.66 11.49
N ILE A 112 1.12 5.96 11.51
CA ILE A 112 2.23 6.51 10.73
C ILE A 112 3.58 5.93 11.16
N GLU A 113 3.79 5.68 12.43
CA GLU A 113 5.05 5.12 12.94
C GLU A 113 5.24 3.68 12.42
N ASN A 114 4.17 2.89 12.45
CA ASN A 114 4.20 1.55 11.88
C ASN A 114 4.46 1.58 10.36
N VAL A 115 3.87 2.55 9.64
CA VAL A 115 4.11 2.74 8.20
C VAL A 115 5.58 3.07 7.93
N GLU A 116 6.19 4.00 8.70
CA GLU A 116 7.60 4.34 8.58
C GLU A 116 8.52 3.15 8.86
N ASN A 117 8.24 2.39 9.92
CA ASN A 117 9.00 1.18 10.24
C ASN A 117 8.93 0.15 9.12
N LYS A 118 7.76 0.02 8.45
CA LYS A 118 7.60 -0.87 7.29
C LYS A 118 8.38 -0.36 6.08
N PHE A 119 8.36 0.93 5.79
CA PHE A 119 9.17 1.50 4.71
C PHE A 119 10.65 1.30 4.97
N THR A 120 11.15 1.68 6.16
CA THR A 120 12.55 1.52 6.52
C THR A 120 13.04 0.07 6.32
N LYS A 121 12.24 -0.90 6.79
CA LYS A 121 12.58 -2.32 6.64
C LYS A 121 12.54 -2.75 5.18
N HIS A 122 11.40 -2.57 4.50
CA HIS A 122 11.18 -3.17 3.18
C HIS A 122 11.91 -2.43 2.07
N CYS A 123 12.14 -1.12 2.18
CA CYS A 123 12.98 -0.42 1.22
C CYS A 123 14.42 -0.97 1.26
N LYS A 124 15.00 -1.17 2.44
CA LYS A 124 16.34 -1.79 2.58
C LYS A 124 16.36 -3.22 2.05
N GLU A 125 15.31 -4.00 2.29
CA GLU A 125 15.21 -5.39 1.84
C GLU A 125 15.03 -5.52 0.32
N VAL A 126 14.24 -4.64 -0.31
CA VAL A 126 13.83 -4.74 -1.73
C VAL A 126 14.64 -3.79 -2.61
N VAL A 127 14.81 -2.53 -2.19
CA VAL A 127 15.48 -1.49 -2.98
C VAL A 127 16.98 -1.42 -2.69
N GLY A 128 17.41 -1.90 -1.50
CA GLY A 128 18.82 -1.85 -1.05
C GLY A 128 19.21 -0.55 -0.37
N SER A 129 18.31 0.42 -0.30
CA SER A 129 18.47 1.74 0.34
C SER A 129 17.15 2.19 0.96
N ASP A 130 17.18 3.30 1.68
CA ASP A 130 15.95 3.96 2.11
C ASP A 130 15.20 4.51 0.88
N CYS A 131 13.88 4.38 0.87
CA CYS A 131 13.04 5.02 -0.14
C CYS A 131 12.99 6.53 0.08
N SER A 132 13.04 7.28 -1.01
CA SER A 132 12.87 8.73 -0.95
C SER A 132 11.46 9.12 -0.49
N PRO A 133 11.26 10.33 0.03
CA PRO A 133 9.92 10.83 0.37
C PRO A 133 8.96 10.81 -0.83
N GLN A 134 9.46 11.12 -2.03
CA GLN A 134 8.70 11.04 -3.28
C GLN A 134 8.24 9.60 -3.58
N GLU A 135 9.13 8.61 -3.49
CA GLU A 135 8.78 7.20 -3.69
C GLU A 135 7.73 6.72 -2.68
N LYS A 136 7.88 7.12 -1.40
CA LYS A 136 6.89 6.81 -0.36
C LYS A 136 5.54 7.45 -0.64
N ALA A 137 5.51 8.74 -1.03
CA ALA A 137 4.29 9.47 -1.37
C ALA A 137 3.54 8.81 -2.53
N ASN A 138 4.24 8.57 -3.63
CA ASN A 138 3.69 7.99 -4.84
C ASN A 138 3.23 6.52 -4.62
N TYR A 139 4.00 5.74 -3.83
CA TYR A 139 3.60 4.39 -3.44
C TYR A 139 2.27 4.39 -2.69
N VAL A 140 2.08 5.28 -1.70
CA VAL A 140 0.82 5.35 -0.95
C VAL A 140 -0.32 5.79 -1.88
N ALA A 141 -0.08 6.77 -2.75
CA ALA A 141 -1.07 7.19 -3.76
C ALA A 141 -1.51 6.01 -4.64
N TYR A 142 -0.57 5.19 -5.12
CA TYR A 142 -0.87 4.01 -5.94
C TYR A 142 -1.69 2.97 -5.19
N VAL A 143 -1.28 2.55 -3.99
CA VAL A 143 -2.00 1.47 -3.27
C VAL A 143 -3.40 1.87 -2.83
N MET A 144 -3.70 3.17 -2.75
CA MET A 144 -5.06 3.67 -2.48
C MET A 144 -6.01 3.50 -3.66
N THR A 145 -5.51 3.45 -4.89
CA THR A 145 -6.37 3.32 -6.09
C THR A 145 -6.86 1.90 -6.31
N GLU A 146 -6.17 0.90 -5.76
CA GLU A 146 -6.48 -0.51 -5.96
C GLU A 146 -7.52 -0.98 -4.92
N ALA A 147 -8.80 -0.87 -5.26
CA ALA A 147 -9.90 -1.14 -4.33
C ALA A 147 -10.47 -2.57 -4.42
N THR A 148 -10.15 -3.31 -5.48
CA THR A 148 -10.78 -4.60 -5.76
C THR A 148 -9.73 -5.69 -5.95
N PRO A 149 -9.82 -6.82 -5.19
CA PRO A 149 -8.97 -7.97 -5.44
C PRO A 149 -9.17 -8.55 -6.85
N SER A 150 -8.09 -9.12 -7.40
CA SER A 150 -8.17 -9.84 -8.66
C SER A 150 -9.16 -11.02 -8.56
N LYS A 151 -9.95 -11.23 -9.62
CA LYS A 151 -10.79 -12.43 -9.69
C LYS A 151 -9.87 -13.66 -9.78
N LYS A 152 -10.11 -14.61 -8.88
CA LYS A 152 -9.45 -15.92 -8.92
C LYS A 152 -10.12 -16.82 -9.94
#